data_39dc50984fd048842089f5fcc4c21619
#
_entry.id   39dc50984fd048842089f5fcc4c21619
#
_cell.length_a   1.000
_cell.length_b   1.000
_cell.length_c   1.000
_cell.angle_alpha   90.00
_cell.angle_beta   90.00
_cell.angle_gamma   90.00
#
_symmetry.space_group_name_H-M   'P 1'
#
loop_
_entity.id
_entity.type
_entity.pdbx_description
1 polymer ?
#
loop_
_entity_poly.entity_id
_entity_poly.type
_entity_poly.pdbx_seq_one_letter_code
_entity_poly.pdbx_strand_id
1 'polypeptide(L)' 'MLNPAEKAYLQALQALREKQYGQAAGYFDRAVEFFGNNREFSLLRETTNLLLEVKKTIAAAEGRNDDVSIAEEII' A
#
# COMPACT_ATOMS: atom_id res chain seq x y z
N MET A 1 1.43 -2.02 24.34
CA MET A 1 2.54 -2.15 23.38
C MET A 1 2.01 -2.62 22.03
N LEU A 2 2.46 -1.99 20.98
CA LEU A 2 1.98 -2.34 19.66
C LEU A 2 2.59 -3.66 19.21
N ASN A 3 1.78 -4.51 18.56
CA ASN A 3 2.33 -5.69 17.95
C ASN A 3 2.98 -5.33 16.62
N PRO A 4 3.76 -6.25 16.03
CA PRO A 4 4.50 -5.93 14.79
C PRO A 4 3.61 -5.46 13.65
N ALA A 5 2.40 -5.99 13.54
CA ALA A 5 1.49 -5.60 12.48
C ALA A 5 1.04 -4.15 12.66
N GLU A 6 0.66 -3.80 13.88
CA GLU A 6 0.22 -2.44 14.17
C GLU A 6 1.35 -1.46 13.98
N LYS A 7 2.54 -1.85 14.40
CA LYS A 7 3.71 -1.00 14.25
C LYS A 7 4.00 -0.73 12.78
N ALA A 8 3.98 -1.77 11.96
CA ALA A 8 4.21 -1.61 10.53
C ALA A 8 3.13 -0.74 9.90
N TYR A 9 1.89 -0.94 10.32
CA TYR A 9 0.78 -0.15 9.79
C TYR A 9 0.98 1.33 10.09
N LEU A 10 1.33 1.66 11.33
CA LEU A 10 1.54 3.06 11.73
C LEU A 10 2.73 3.66 10.99
N GLN A 11 3.80 2.88 10.80
CA GLN A 11 4.94 3.37 10.04
C GLN A 11 4.55 3.65 8.60
N ALA A 12 3.68 2.81 8.04
CA ALA A 12 3.20 3.02 6.67
C ALA A 12 2.39 4.31 6.58
N LEU A 13 1.53 4.56 7.56
CA LEU A 13 0.74 5.79 7.56
C LEU A 13 1.62 7.02 7.67
N GLN A 14 2.65 6.94 8.49
CA GLN A 14 3.57 8.06 8.63
C GLN A 14 4.32 8.31 7.34
N ALA A 15 4.81 7.25 6.71
CA ALA A 15 5.50 7.38 5.42
C ALA A 15 4.57 7.98 4.38
N LEU A 16 3.31 7.55 4.39
CA LEU A 16 2.33 8.09 3.46
C LEU A 16 2.10 9.57 3.69
N ARG A 17 2.04 9.98 4.94
CA ARG A 17 1.87 11.39 5.29
C ARG A 17 3.04 12.22 4.76
N GLU A 18 4.23 11.64 4.79
CA GLU A 18 5.43 12.31 4.31
C GLU A 18 5.64 12.12 2.82
N LYS A 19 4.67 11.53 2.15
CA LYS A 19 4.69 11.29 0.71
C LYS A 19 5.84 10.39 0.28
N GLN A 20 6.28 9.51 1.17
CA GLN A 20 7.30 8.53 0.86
C GLN A 20 6.61 7.24 0.49
N TYR A 21 6.06 7.24 -0.72
CA TYR A 21 5.14 6.18 -1.14
C TYR A 21 5.81 4.81 -1.25
N GLY A 22 7.06 4.78 -1.70
CA GLY A 22 7.78 3.51 -1.77
C GLY A 22 7.95 2.87 -0.42
N GLN A 23 8.31 3.66 0.59
CA GLN A 23 8.46 3.17 1.94
C GLN A 23 7.10 2.77 2.51
N ALA A 24 6.08 3.57 2.24
CA ALA A 24 4.74 3.25 2.72
C ALA A 24 4.30 1.90 2.17
N ALA A 25 4.53 1.63 0.90
CA ALA A 25 4.15 0.36 0.30
C ALA A 25 4.87 -0.79 1.00
N GLY A 26 6.15 -0.63 1.30
CA GLY A 26 6.90 -1.67 2.00
C GLY A 26 6.35 -1.97 3.37
N TYR A 27 6.00 -0.92 4.12
CA TYR A 27 5.44 -1.11 5.45
C TYR A 27 4.03 -1.72 5.38
N PHE A 28 3.23 -1.31 4.40
CA PHE A 28 1.91 -1.90 4.24
C PHE A 28 2.02 -3.38 3.86
N ASP A 29 3.00 -3.75 3.03
CA ASP A 29 3.23 -5.15 2.70
C ASP A 29 3.49 -5.96 3.96
N ARG A 30 4.31 -5.44 4.86
CA ARG A 30 4.60 -6.13 6.10
C ARG A 30 3.36 -6.25 6.97
N ALA A 31 2.58 -5.18 7.05
CA ALA A 31 1.36 -5.21 7.84
C ALA A 31 0.39 -6.24 7.30
N VAL A 32 0.26 -6.31 5.98
CA VAL A 32 -0.61 -7.29 5.34
C VAL A 32 -0.19 -8.70 5.73
N GLU A 33 1.11 -8.97 5.69
CA GLU A 33 1.62 -10.29 6.03
C GLU A 33 1.30 -10.65 7.48
N PHE A 34 1.57 -9.71 8.39
CA PHE A 34 1.30 -9.96 9.80
C PHE A 34 -0.19 -10.12 10.08
N PHE A 35 -1.03 -9.27 9.50
CA PHE A 35 -2.47 -9.38 9.71
C PHE A 35 -3.00 -10.70 9.17
N GLY A 36 -2.48 -11.14 8.03
CA GLY A 36 -2.88 -12.42 7.47
C GLY A 36 -2.47 -13.57 8.37
N ASN A 37 -1.25 -13.54 8.89
CA ASN A 37 -0.77 -14.58 9.78
C ASN A 37 -1.57 -14.63 11.08
N ASN A 38 -2.01 -13.47 11.54
CA ASN A 38 -2.79 -13.39 12.77
C ASN A 38 -4.27 -13.57 12.55
N ARG A 39 -4.68 -13.80 11.30
CA ARG A 39 -6.09 -14.00 10.93
C ARG A 39 -6.97 -12.81 11.25
N GLU A 40 -6.40 -11.62 11.19
CA GLU A 40 -7.17 -10.40 11.38
C GLU A 40 -7.65 -9.92 10.02
N PHE A 41 -8.67 -10.60 9.52
CA PHE A 41 -9.06 -10.44 8.12
C PHE A 41 -9.66 -9.07 7.78
N SER A 42 -10.33 -8.43 8.74
CA SER A 42 -10.84 -7.08 8.49
C SER A 42 -9.69 -6.10 8.27
N LEU A 43 -8.70 -6.16 9.16
CA LEU A 43 -7.53 -5.29 9.04
C LEU A 43 -6.70 -5.65 7.81
N LEU A 44 -6.64 -6.93 7.50
CA LEU A 44 -5.94 -7.39 6.30
C LEU A 44 -6.56 -6.77 5.06
N ARG A 45 -7.87 -6.78 4.96
CA ARG A 45 -8.54 -6.23 3.80
C ARG A 45 -8.36 -4.72 3.69
N GLU A 46 -8.53 -4.01 4.80
CA GLU A 46 -8.35 -2.57 4.79
C GLU A 46 -6.93 -2.20 4.40
N THR A 47 -5.96 -2.91 4.97
CA THR A 47 -4.55 -2.63 4.69
C THR A 47 -4.22 -2.94 3.23
N THR A 48 -4.78 -4.02 2.71
CA THR A 48 -4.58 -4.38 1.31
C THR A 48 -5.13 -3.29 0.40
N ASN A 49 -6.30 -2.73 0.73
CA ASN A 49 -6.88 -1.67 -0.08
C ASN A 49 -6.00 -0.43 -0.04
N LEU A 50 -5.45 -0.08 1.12
CA LEU A 50 -4.55 1.06 1.21
C LEU A 50 -3.28 0.82 0.41
N LEU A 51 -2.76 -0.39 0.46
CA LEU A 51 -1.57 -0.74 -0.30
C LEU A 51 -1.82 -0.57 -1.80
N LEU A 52 -2.99 -1.00 -2.27
CA LEU A 52 -3.32 -0.84 -3.68
C LEU A 52 -3.40 0.63 -4.07
N GLU A 53 -3.97 1.46 -3.20
CA GLU A 53 -4.04 2.89 -3.48
C GLU A 53 -2.66 3.51 -3.54
N VAL A 54 -1.78 3.11 -2.63
CA VAL A 54 -0.40 3.60 -2.65
C VAL A 54 0.30 3.19 -3.94
N LYS A 55 0.10 1.96 -4.36
CA LYS A 55 0.73 1.48 -5.59
C LYS A 55 0.22 2.22 -6.81
N LYS A 56 -1.07 2.57 -6.83
CA LYS A 56 -1.61 3.39 -7.91
C LYS A 56 -0.98 4.76 -7.92
N THR A 57 -0.78 5.34 -6.74
CA THR A 57 -0.15 6.65 -6.62
C THR A 57 1.28 6.61 -7.13
N ILE A 58 2.01 5.56 -6.78
CA ILE A 58 3.38 5.40 -7.26
C ILE A 58 3.42 5.32 -8.77
N ALA A 59 2.53 4.52 -9.35
CA ALA A 59 2.48 4.36 -10.79
C ALA A 59 2.19 5.69 -11.47
N ALA A 60 1.26 6.46 -10.92
CA ALA A 60 0.92 7.77 -11.47
C ALA A 60 2.10 8.72 -11.38
N ALA A 61 2.79 8.72 -10.24
CA ALA A 61 3.91 9.62 -10.03
C ALA A 61 5.08 9.29 -10.95
N GLU A 62 5.20 8.03 -11.34
CA GLU A 62 6.28 7.61 -12.22
C GLU A 62 5.94 7.78 -13.69
N GLY A 63 4.77 8.31 -13.99
CA GLY A 63 4.39 8.54 -15.36
C GLY A 63 3.89 7.29 -16.06
N ARG A 64 3.61 6.25 -15.33
CA ARG A 64 3.16 5.00 -15.94
C ARG A 64 1.75 5.09 -16.49
N ASN A 65 1.09 6.20 -16.23
CA ASN A 65 -0.22 6.42 -16.79
C ASN A 65 -0.21 6.42 -18.30
N ASP A 66 0.91 6.78 -18.88
CA ASP A 66 1.03 6.79 -20.32
C ASP A 66 0.80 5.40 -20.86
N ASP A 67 1.39 4.41 -20.20
CA ASP A 67 1.23 3.03 -20.63
C ASP A 67 -0.21 2.59 -20.49
N VAL A 68 -0.83 2.98 -19.39
CA VAL A 68 -2.23 2.64 -19.15
C VAL A 68 -3.12 3.31 -20.19
N SER A 69 -2.85 4.57 -20.46
CA SER A 69 -3.63 5.31 -21.45
C SER A 69 -3.54 4.64 -22.81
N ILE A 70 -2.35 4.21 -23.18
CA ILE A 70 -2.16 3.54 -24.44
C ILE A 70 -2.98 2.26 -24.50
N ALA A 71 -2.96 1.51 -23.42
CA ALA A 71 -3.71 0.28 -23.36
C ALA A 71 -5.22 0.56 -23.49
N GLU A 72 -5.67 1.63 -22.88
CA GLU A 72 -7.06 1.98 -22.93
C GLU A 72 -7.47 2.44 -24.32
N GLU A 73 -6.59 3.10 -25.00
CA GLU A 73 -6.88 3.57 -26.36
C GLU A 73 -7.07 2.42 -27.32
N ILE A 74 -6.44 1.32 -27.04
CA ILE A 74 -6.59 0.14 -27.88
C ILE A 74 -7.97 -0.45 -27.72
N ILE A 75 -8.54 -0.26 -26.59
CA ILE A 75 -9.87 -0.76 -26.31
C ILE A 75 -10.90 0.12 -26.96
#